data_4e55530f114bac49436b87a675af758d
#
_entry.id   4e55530f114bac49436b87a675af758d
#
_cell.length_a   1.000
_cell.length_b   1.000
_cell.length_c   1.000
_cell.angle_alpha   90.00
_cell.angle_beta   90.00
_cell.angle_gamma   90.00
#
_symmetry.space_group_name_H-M   'P 1'
#
loop_
_entity.id
_entity.type
_entity.pdbx_description
1 polymer ?
#
loop_
_entity_poly.entity_id
_entity_poly.type
_entity_poly.pdbx_seq_one_letter_code
_entity_poly.pdbx_strand_id
1 'polypeptide(L)'
;MCPREIRPPLTDESAAALTNASVSAVLAEIADLLEIKGESSFKVGAYRRAADSVARAGFEVAAAYRAGDPPQLSGVGGSISERLTELSTTGRLEYHEALRAEVPPTLLELLAVPGIGPRTAGEVWRSLGIATLPELEQAASEGRLRQIRGISARTETRIVEGIGELRRRPPRRMRIGEAHGLAAQVATLIEALPDVRSVTVAGSVRRWRETVGDLDVLVETTQPERMLEALRATDAVEAVEPGARGGADRATVRLVDGPQLDVMAMPPGESGSYLVHFTGSAEHNVALRHRARERGWSLSERGLVPLDDETAAPTTFADEAGLYAFLDLAEVPPELREGRGEIEAADAGTLPQLVRREDLRGDCHSHSHWSDGREPLAVMVESARADGREYQVLTDHSQSLTIANGLSPARVRAQRRAVDELNERFTTWLAK
;
A
#
# COMPACT_ATOMS: atom_id res chain seq x y z
N MET A 1 -9.18 35.00 -12.52
CA MET A 1 -10.01 34.00 -13.20
C MET A 1 -9.08 33.21 -14.10
N CYS A 2 -8.35 32.21 -13.57
CA CYS A 2 -7.56 31.28 -14.40
C CYS A 2 -8.44 30.06 -14.73
N PRO A 3 -8.39 29.54 -15.94
CA PRO A 3 -9.14 28.35 -16.32
C PRO A 3 -8.54 27.15 -15.60
N ARG A 4 -9.41 26.34 -14.98
CA ARG A 4 -9.05 25.02 -14.46
C ARG A 4 -8.58 24.16 -15.64
N GLU A 5 -7.32 23.79 -15.64
CA GLU A 5 -6.81 22.77 -16.56
C GLU A 5 -7.51 21.44 -16.28
N ILE A 6 -8.12 20.93 -17.34
CA ILE A 6 -8.76 19.62 -17.37
C ILE A 6 -7.62 18.59 -17.25
N ARG A 7 -7.62 17.82 -16.15
CA ARG A 7 -6.71 16.66 -16.00
C ARG A 7 -6.85 15.74 -17.22
N PRO A 8 -5.76 15.23 -17.80
CA PRO A 8 -5.85 14.23 -18.85
C PRO A 8 -6.59 12.99 -18.33
N PRO A 9 -7.36 12.30 -19.18
CA PRO A 9 -7.99 11.05 -18.80
C PRO A 9 -6.92 10.06 -18.36
N LEU A 10 -7.20 9.35 -17.27
CA LEU A 10 -6.36 8.24 -16.81
C LEU A 10 -6.18 7.27 -17.99
N THR A 11 -4.94 6.85 -18.23
CA THR A 11 -4.60 5.93 -19.32
C THR A 11 -5.35 4.60 -19.14
N ASP A 12 -5.54 3.85 -20.22
CA ASP A 12 -6.22 2.53 -20.29
C ASP A 12 -5.79 1.54 -19.19
N GLU A 13 -4.59 1.68 -18.66
CA GLU A 13 -4.03 0.89 -17.55
C GLU A 13 -4.77 1.05 -16.22
N SER A 14 -5.28 2.24 -15.91
CA SER A 14 -5.98 2.50 -14.64
C SER A 14 -7.40 1.91 -14.62
N ALA A 15 -8.08 1.89 -15.76
CA ALA A 15 -9.38 1.24 -15.89
C ALA A 15 -9.25 -0.31 -15.88
N ALA A 16 -8.12 -0.85 -16.35
CA ALA A 16 -7.83 -2.28 -16.33
C ALA A 16 -7.59 -2.86 -14.93
N ALA A 17 -7.23 -2.03 -13.94
CA ALA A 17 -6.88 -2.43 -12.58
C ALA A 17 -8.07 -2.46 -11.60
N LEU A 18 -9.32 -2.13 -12.03
CA LEU A 18 -10.49 -2.12 -11.14
C LEU A 18 -10.90 -3.53 -10.73
N THR A 19 -10.74 -3.84 -9.44
CA THR A 19 -11.20 -5.08 -8.82
C THR A 19 -12.61 -4.92 -8.26
N ASN A 20 -13.31 -6.03 -8.00
CA ASN A 20 -14.61 -6.01 -7.32
C ASN A 20 -14.52 -5.32 -5.95
N ALA A 21 -13.40 -5.45 -5.24
CA ALA A 21 -13.18 -4.78 -3.96
C ALA A 21 -13.14 -3.26 -4.12
N SER A 22 -12.41 -2.73 -5.12
CA SER A 22 -12.35 -1.28 -5.37
C SER A 22 -13.68 -0.72 -5.85
N VAL A 23 -14.37 -1.40 -6.76
CA VAL A 23 -15.71 -0.99 -7.23
C VAL A 23 -16.72 -0.98 -6.07
N SER A 24 -16.72 -2.02 -5.25
CA SER A 24 -17.57 -2.11 -4.04
C SER A 24 -17.29 -0.99 -3.06
N ALA A 25 -16.01 -0.65 -2.82
CA ALA A 25 -15.60 0.44 -1.93
C ALA A 25 -16.15 1.80 -2.42
N VAL A 26 -16.05 2.09 -3.71
CA VAL A 26 -16.62 3.33 -4.29
C VAL A 26 -18.14 3.41 -4.09
N LEU A 27 -18.86 2.31 -4.32
CA LEU A 27 -20.32 2.26 -4.12
C LEU A 27 -20.70 2.42 -2.63
N ALA A 28 -19.94 1.82 -1.73
CA ALA A 28 -20.14 1.93 -0.29
C ALA A 28 -19.88 3.37 0.19
N GLU A 29 -18.81 4.02 -0.28
CA GLU A 29 -18.51 5.41 0.03
C GLU A 29 -19.60 6.36 -0.50
N ILE A 30 -20.11 6.14 -1.71
CA ILE A 30 -21.27 6.90 -2.22
C ILE A 30 -22.47 6.76 -1.27
N ALA A 31 -22.74 5.55 -0.75
CA ALA A 31 -23.83 5.35 0.21
C ALA A 31 -23.61 6.14 1.49
N ASP A 32 -22.40 6.17 2.02
CA ASP A 32 -22.04 6.91 3.23
C ASP A 32 -22.14 8.44 3.01
N LEU A 33 -21.62 8.96 1.91
CA LEU A 33 -21.74 10.37 1.54
C LEU A 33 -23.19 10.79 1.36
N LEU A 34 -24.04 9.98 0.75
CA LEU A 34 -25.46 10.23 0.60
C LEU A 34 -26.17 10.26 1.97
N GLU A 35 -25.84 9.35 2.88
CA GLU A 35 -26.42 9.31 4.21
C GLU A 35 -25.96 10.50 5.07
N ILE A 36 -24.69 10.91 4.98
CA ILE A 36 -24.14 12.14 5.59
C ILE A 36 -24.94 13.37 5.09
N LYS A 37 -25.22 13.45 3.80
CA LYS A 37 -26.04 14.52 3.23
C LYS A 37 -27.50 14.50 3.69
N GLY A 38 -27.98 13.38 4.22
CA GLY A 38 -29.37 13.20 4.63
C GLY A 38 -30.29 12.78 3.48
N GLU A 39 -29.76 12.18 2.46
CA GLU A 39 -30.53 11.62 1.34
C GLU A 39 -31.44 10.46 1.78
N SER A 40 -32.42 10.11 0.96
CA SER A 40 -33.41 9.09 1.30
C SER A 40 -32.78 7.72 1.58
N SER A 41 -33.28 7.03 2.59
CA SER A 41 -32.83 5.67 2.96
C SER A 41 -32.97 4.67 1.83
N PHE A 42 -33.88 4.90 0.90
CA PHE A 42 -34.06 4.07 -0.30
C PHE A 42 -32.84 4.18 -1.23
N LYS A 43 -32.38 5.41 -1.50
CA LYS A 43 -31.21 5.69 -2.34
C LYS A 43 -29.94 5.14 -1.72
N VAL A 44 -29.71 5.43 -0.43
CA VAL A 44 -28.59 4.89 0.36
C VAL A 44 -28.58 3.37 0.34
N GLY A 45 -29.75 2.75 0.61
CA GLY A 45 -29.88 1.29 0.62
C GLY A 45 -29.64 0.63 -0.75
N ALA A 46 -29.95 1.32 -1.85
CA ALA A 46 -29.66 0.82 -3.19
C ALA A 46 -28.14 0.70 -3.43
N TYR A 47 -27.37 1.75 -3.09
CA TYR A 47 -25.92 1.73 -3.21
C TYR A 47 -25.26 0.69 -2.30
N ARG A 48 -25.73 0.54 -1.05
CA ARG A 48 -25.21 -0.49 -0.14
C ARG A 48 -25.43 -1.91 -0.69
N ARG A 49 -26.65 -2.20 -1.19
CA ARG A 49 -26.93 -3.50 -1.81
C ARG A 49 -26.11 -3.74 -3.08
N ALA A 50 -25.91 -2.70 -3.89
CA ALA A 50 -25.06 -2.79 -5.06
C ALA A 50 -23.58 -3.08 -4.68
N ALA A 51 -23.04 -2.38 -3.67
CA ALA A 51 -21.71 -2.63 -3.14
C ALA A 51 -21.54 -4.08 -2.65
N ASP A 52 -22.49 -4.57 -1.85
CA ASP A 52 -22.50 -5.96 -1.37
C ASP A 52 -22.58 -6.98 -2.51
N SER A 53 -23.37 -6.68 -3.55
CA SER A 53 -23.52 -7.58 -4.69
C SER A 53 -22.26 -7.65 -5.53
N VAL A 54 -21.59 -6.52 -5.74
CA VAL A 54 -20.29 -6.47 -6.44
C VAL A 54 -19.22 -7.20 -5.64
N ALA A 55 -19.14 -6.97 -4.31
CA ALA A 55 -18.15 -7.64 -3.45
C ALA A 55 -18.28 -9.18 -3.47
N ARG A 56 -19.50 -9.70 -3.62
CA ARG A 56 -19.78 -11.15 -3.63
C ARG A 56 -19.79 -11.77 -5.03
N ALA A 57 -19.61 -10.98 -6.08
CA ALA A 57 -19.59 -11.52 -7.43
C ALA A 57 -18.41 -12.47 -7.64
N GLY A 58 -18.67 -13.65 -8.17
CA GLY A 58 -17.65 -14.66 -8.49
C GLY A 58 -16.90 -14.39 -9.81
N PHE A 59 -17.03 -13.18 -10.37
CA PHE A 59 -16.41 -12.73 -11.61
C PHE A 59 -16.08 -11.24 -11.50
N GLU A 60 -15.17 -10.72 -12.32
CA GLU A 60 -14.78 -9.31 -12.33
C GLU A 60 -15.89 -8.44 -12.97
N VAL A 61 -16.64 -7.76 -12.13
CA VAL A 61 -17.81 -6.93 -12.54
C VAL A 61 -17.38 -5.83 -13.50
N ALA A 62 -16.28 -5.12 -13.22
CA ALA A 62 -15.79 -4.07 -14.11
C ALA A 62 -15.43 -4.60 -15.51
N ALA A 63 -14.91 -5.83 -15.62
CA ALA A 63 -14.59 -6.43 -16.90
C ALA A 63 -15.88 -6.72 -17.72
N ALA A 64 -16.94 -7.23 -17.06
CA ALA A 64 -18.22 -7.49 -17.72
C ALA A 64 -18.86 -6.18 -18.25
N TYR A 65 -18.84 -5.12 -17.46
CA TYR A 65 -19.32 -3.79 -17.90
C TYR A 65 -18.52 -3.23 -19.09
N ARG A 66 -17.18 -3.38 -19.09
CA ARG A 66 -16.34 -2.98 -20.24
C ARG A 66 -16.65 -3.79 -21.51
N ALA A 67 -16.96 -5.06 -21.35
CA ALA A 67 -17.32 -5.92 -22.47
C ALA A 67 -18.73 -5.64 -23.05
N GLY A 68 -19.51 -4.75 -22.43
CA GLY A 68 -20.86 -4.43 -22.87
C GLY A 68 -21.90 -5.48 -22.49
N ASP A 69 -21.57 -6.40 -21.58
CA ASP A 69 -22.47 -7.45 -21.07
C ASP A 69 -22.69 -7.27 -19.55
N PRO A 70 -23.46 -6.23 -19.15
CA PRO A 70 -23.66 -5.91 -17.74
C PRO A 70 -24.45 -7.01 -17.03
N PRO A 71 -23.89 -7.57 -15.93
CA PRO A 71 -24.55 -8.65 -15.20
C PRO A 71 -25.75 -8.14 -14.40
N GLN A 72 -26.74 -9.01 -14.21
CA GLN A 72 -27.84 -8.72 -13.28
C GLN A 72 -27.36 -8.86 -11.83
N LEU A 73 -27.21 -7.72 -11.15
CA LEU A 73 -26.78 -7.65 -9.75
C LEU A 73 -27.91 -7.10 -8.87
N SER A 74 -28.09 -7.69 -7.69
CA SER A 74 -29.07 -7.20 -6.71
C SER A 74 -28.74 -5.77 -6.27
N GLY A 75 -29.73 -4.89 -6.27
CA GLY A 75 -29.54 -3.48 -5.91
C GLY A 75 -29.03 -2.59 -7.05
N VAL A 76 -28.67 -3.15 -8.19
CA VAL A 76 -28.23 -2.39 -9.37
C VAL A 76 -29.41 -2.15 -10.30
N GLY A 77 -29.97 -0.93 -10.23
CA GLY A 77 -30.93 -0.41 -11.20
C GLY A 77 -30.24 0.36 -12.32
N GLY A 78 -31.01 0.85 -13.30
CA GLY A 78 -30.47 1.55 -14.47
C GLY A 78 -29.44 2.64 -14.16
N SER A 79 -29.76 3.53 -13.23
CA SER A 79 -28.86 4.63 -12.84
C SER A 79 -27.54 4.15 -12.20
N ILE A 80 -27.54 3.07 -11.41
CA ILE A 80 -26.29 2.51 -10.84
C ILE A 80 -25.53 1.74 -11.91
N SER A 81 -26.25 1.07 -12.83
CA SER A 81 -25.64 0.38 -13.97
C SER A 81 -24.89 1.35 -14.91
N GLU A 82 -25.47 2.51 -15.21
CA GLU A 82 -24.80 3.57 -15.99
C GLU A 82 -23.50 4.04 -15.30
N ARG A 83 -23.56 4.25 -14.00
CA ARG A 83 -22.39 4.65 -13.19
C ARG A 83 -21.31 3.55 -13.12
N LEU A 84 -21.71 2.30 -13.03
CA LEU A 84 -20.77 1.18 -13.11
C LEU A 84 -20.13 1.11 -14.49
N THR A 85 -20.86 1.42 -15.57
CA THR A 85 -20.30 1.53 -16.92
C THR A 85 -19.26 2.64 -16.98
N GLU A 86 -19.61 3.84 -16.50
CA GLU A 86 -18.67 4.97 -16.44
C GLU A 86 -17.39 4.61 -15.66
N LEU A 87 -17.55 4.13 -14.42
CA LEU A 87 -16.43 3.76 -13.56
C LEU A 87 -15.56 2.66 -14.22
N SER A 88 -16.18 1.66 -14.83
CA SER A 88 -15.47 0.54 -15.44
C SER A 88 -14.70 0.93 -16.71
N THR A 89 -15.20 1.90 -17.47
CA THR A 89 -14.58 2.35 -18.73
C THR A 89 -13.55 3.46 -18.54
N THR A 90 -13.78 4.36 -17.60
CA THR A 90 -12.94 5.56 -17.40
C THR A 90 -12.02 5.46 -16.18
N GLY A 91 -12.26 4.50 -15.27
CA GLY A 91 -11.59 4.42 -13.97
C GLY A 91 -12.07 5.49 -12.97
N ARG A 92 -13.02 6.35 -13.34
CA ARG A 92 -13.52 7.48 -12.55
C ARG A 92 -15.04 7.50 -12.57
N LEU A 93 -15.62 8.17 -11.57
CA LEU A 93 -17.07 8.35 -11.48
C LEU A 93 -17.37 9.80 -11.10
N GLU A 94 -17.82 10.60 -12.07
CA GLU A 94 -18.12 12.02 -11.88
C GLU A 94 -19.09 12.27 -10.71
N TYR A 95 -20.07 11.40 -10.58
CA TYR A 95 -21.03 11.47 -9.47
C TYR A 95 -20.37 11.31 -8.09
N HIS A 96 -19.40 10.42 -7.95
CA HIS A 96 -18.64 10.22 -6.72
C HIS A 96 -17.77 11.43 -6.40
N GLU A 97 -17.09 11.96 -7.40
CA GLU A 97 -16.26 13.17 -7.28
C GLU A 97 -17.10 14.39 -6.88
N ALA A 98 -18.28 14.56 -7.47
CA ALA A 98 -19.20 15.61 -7.08
C ALA A 98 -19.67 15.49 -5.62
N LEU A 99 -19.97 14.28 -5.14
CA LEU A 99 -20.32 14.05 -3.74
C LEU A 99 -19.18 14.36 -2.79
N ARG A 100 -17.96 13.98 -3.13
CA ARG A 100 -16.75 14.33 -2.36
C ARG A 100 -16.47 15.84 -2.32
N ALA A 101 -16.82 16.56 -3.36
CA ALA A 101 -16.70 18.02 -3.39
C ALA A 101 -17.74 18.74 -2.51
N GLU A 102 -18.90 18.13 -2.28
CA GLU A 102 -19.98 18.69 -1.47
C GLU A 102 -19.87 18.36 0.01
N VAL A 103 -19.23 17.26 0.37
CA VAL A 103 -19.06 16.76 1.74
C VAL A 103 -17.59 16.86 2.13
N PRO A 104 -17.23 17.51 3.25
CA PRO A 104 -15.86 17.55 3.73
C PRO A 104 -15.26 16.13 3.85
N PRO A 105 -14.11 15.84 3.23
CA PRO A 105 -13.51 14.49 3.24
C PRO A 105 -13.24 13.97 4.67
N THR A 106 -12.93 14.89 5.60
CA THR A 106 -12.67 14.60 7.01
C THR A 106 -13.87 14.00 7.74
N LEU A 107 -15.11 14.19 7.24
CA LEU A 107 -16.29 13.55 7.82
C LEU A 107 -16.28 12.02 7.67
N LEU A 108 -15.65 11.49 6.63
CA LEU A 108 -15.49 10.05 6.46
C LEU A 108 -14.55 9.48 7.53
N GLU A 109 -13.56 10.25 7.99
CA GLU A 109 -12.66 9.84 9.09
C GLU A 109 -13.43 9.67 10.41
N LEU A 110 -14.48 10.46 10.63
CA LEU A 110 -15.30 10.34 11.83
C LEU A 110 -16.05 9.00 11.90
N LEU A 111 -16.29 8.34 10.77
CA LEU A 111 -16.96 7.03 10.73
C LEU A 111 -16.10 5.92 11.35
N ALA A 112 -14.80 6.14 11.49
CA ALA A 112 -13.91 5.22 12.21
C ALA A 112 -14.12 5.22 13.73
N VAL A 113 -14.81 6.26 14.26
CA VAL A 113 -15.08 6.38 15.70
C VAL A 113 -16.25 5.48 16.10
N PRO A 114 -16.08 4.53 17.04
CA PRO A 114 -17.16 3.69 17.54
C PRO A 114 -18.35 4.53 18.07
N GLY A 115 -19.51 4.35 17.46
CA GLY A 115 -20.73 5.10 17.80
C GLY A 115 -21.06 6.25 16.86
N ILE A 116 -20.19 6.57 15.91
CA ILE A 116 -20.45 7.51 14.82
C ILE A 116 -20.71 6.72 13.54
N GLY A 117 -21.95 6.74 13.06
CA GLY A 117 -22.30 6.28 11.71
C GLY A 117 -22.52 7.46 10.78
N PRO A 118 -22.70 7.22 9.44
CA PRO A 118 -22.84 8.30 8.47
C PRO A 118 -23.96 9.30 8.81
N ARG A 119 -25.10 8.79 9.28
CA ARG A 119 -26.19 9.65 9.74
C ARG A 119 -25.80 10.54 10.91
N THR A 120 -25.10 9.96 11.91
CA THR A 120 -24.65 10.71 13.09
C THR A 120 -23.60 11.74 12.71
N ALA A 121 -22.63 11.38 11.85
CA ALA A 121 -21.63 12.32 11.32
C ALA A 121 -22.30 13.50 10.59
N GLY A 122 -23.29 13.22 9.75
CA GLY A 122 -24.07 14.26 9.07
C GLY A 122 -24.86 15.16 10.03
N GLU A 123 -25.42 14.62 11.11
CA GLU A 123 -26.13 15.39 12.15
C GLU A 123 -25.18 16.28 12.95
N VAL A 124 -24.00 15.73 13.32
CA VAL A 124 -22.93 16.47 14.02
C VAL A 124 -22.43 17.63 13.16
N TRP A 125 -22.17 17.38 11.89
CA TRP A 125 -21.75 18.41 10.94
C TRP A 125 -22.78 19.51 10.75
N ARG A 126 -24.01 19.15 10.45
CA ARG A 126 -25.09 20.15 10.22
C ARG A 126 -25.48 20.95 11.46
N SER A 127 -25.45 20.34 12.65
CA SER A 127 -25.92 20.97 13.89
C SER A 127 -24.83 21.78 14.59
N LEU A 128 -23.56 21.33 14.53
CA LEU A 128 -22.46 21.94 15.28
C LEU A 128 -21.32 22.44 14.39
N GLY A 129 -21.39 22.24 13.08
CA GLY A 129 -20.30 22.58 12.13
C GLY A 129 -19.04 21.73 12.26
N ILE A 130 -19.10 20.63 13.02
CA ILE A 130 -17.94 19.78 13.31
C ILE A 130 -17.69 18.88 12.10
N ALA A 131 -16.47 18.95 11.56
CA ALA A 131 -16.05 18.17 10.40
C ALA A 131 -14.78 17.37 10.62
N THR A 132 -14.07 17.57 11.75
CA THR A 132 -12.78 16.93 12.03
C THR A 132 -12.80 16.15 13.35
N LEU A 133 -11.89 15.17 13.47
CA LEU A 133 -11.76 14.38 14.70
C LEU A 133 -11.38 15.22 15.94
N PRO A 134 -10.45 16.20 15.87
CA PRO A 134 -10.17 17.09 17.00
C PRO A 134 -11.39 17.91 17.45
N GLU A 135 -12.16 18.46 16.52
CA GLU A 135 -13.38 19.20 16.84
C GLU A 135 -14.44 18.32 17.50
N LEU A 136 -14.58 17.08 17.01
CA LEU A 136 -15.49 16.07 17.59
C LEU A 136 -15.09 15.75 19.04
N GLU A 137 -13.80 15.52 19.30
CA GLU A 137 -13.25 15.24 20.62
C GLU A 137 -13.52 16.40 21.59
N GLN A 138 -13.22 17.63 21.15
CA GLN A 138 -13.47 18.82 21.95
C GLN A 138 -14.97 18.92 22.30
N ALA A 139 -15.86 18.80 21.31
CA ALA A 139 -17.29 18.88 21.53
C ALA A 139 -17.83 17.77 22.46
N ALA A 140 -17.26 16.56 22.34
CA ALA A 140 -17.61 15.43 23.21
C ALA A 140 -17.15 15.68 24.66
N SER A 141 -15.92 16.19 24.86
CA SER A 141 -15.40 16.52 26.19
C SER A 141 -16.18 17.66 26.90
N GLU A 142 -16.69 18.61 26.12
CA GLU A 142 -17.52 19.71 26.58
C GLU A 142 -18.98 19.33 26.76
N GLY A 143 -19.40 18.11 26.43
CA GLY A 143 -20.78 17.64 26.55
C GLY A 143 -21.75 18.24 25.53
N ARG A 144 -21.25 18.79 24.42
CA ARG A 144 -22.06 19.43 23.37
C ARG A 144 -22.75 18.43 22.43
N LEU A 145 -22.25 17.23 22.29
CA LEU A 145 -22.85 16.24 21.39
C LEU A 145 -24.20 15.75 21.85
N ARG A 146 -24.45 15.72 23.18
CA ARG A 146 -25.77 15.35 23.75
C ARG A 146 -26.89 16.35 23.44
N GLN A 147 -26.56 17.53 22.89
CA GLN A 147 -27.55 18.51 22.41
C GLN A 147 -28.16 18.09 21.06
N ILE A 148 -27.49 17.16 20.35
CA ILE A 148 -27.97 16.64 19.09
C ILE A 148 -29.01 15.55 19.34
N ARG A 149 -30.15 15.65 18.65
CA ARG A 149 -31.23 14.69 18.75
C ARG A 149 -30.73 13.27 18.37
N GLY A 150 -30.85 12.34 19.30
CA GLY A 150 -30.42 10.95 19.12
C GLY A 150 -29.03 10.61 19.70
N ILE A 151 -28.30 11.61 20.21
CA ILE A 151 -27.05 11.38 20.95
C ILE A 151 -27.34 11.52 22.44
N SER A 152 -27.34 10.39 23.16
CA SER A 152 -27.44 10.34 24.61
C SER A 152 -26.10 10.61 25.29
N ALA A 153 -26.09 10.93 26.58
CA ALA A 153 -24.86 11.03 27.38
C ALA A 153 -24.03 9.75 27.30
N ARG A 154 -24.66 8.57 27.27
CA ARG A 154 -23.97 7.30 27.10
C ARG A 154 -23.31 7.15 25.71
N THR A 155 -23.97 7.66 24.66
CA THR A 155 -23.40 7.66 23.29
C THR A 155 -22.22 8.62 23.22
N GLU A 156 -22.32 9.80 23.84
CA GLU A 156 -21.21 10.75 23.91
C GLU A 156 -20.01 10.17 24.65
N THR A 157 -20.20 9.50 25.81
CA THR A 157 -19.11 8.79 26.51
C THR A 157 -18.45 7.74 25.59
N ARG A 158 -19.24 6.93 24.87
CA ARG A 158 -18.71 5.96 23.90
C ARG A 158 -17.90 6.60 22.78
N ILE A 159 -18.29 7.79 22.33
CA ILE A 159 -17.54 8.53 21.31
C ILE A 159 -16.19 8.96 21.88
N VAL A 160 -16.14 9.51 23.09
CA VAL A 160 -14.87 9.86 23.76
C VAL A 160 -13.95 8.65 23.92
N GLU A 161 -14.50 7.55 24.45
CA GLU A 161 -13.76 6.28 24.57
C GLU A 161 -13.26 5.78 23.20
N GLY A 162 -14.14 5.82 22.19
CA GLY A 162 -13.83 5.40 20.82
C GLY A 162 -12.75 6.25 20.14
N ILE A 163 -12.74 7.57 20.39
CA ILE A 163 -11.66 8.44 19.92
C ILE A 163 -10.33 8.04 20.60
N GLY A 164 -10.38 7.80 21.92
CA GLY A 164 -9.21 7.32 22.66
C GLY A 164 -8.70 5.96 22.18
N GLU A 165 -9.60 5.05 21.79
CA GLU A 165 -9.24 3.78 21.17
C GLU A 165 -8.67 3.95 19.77
N LEU A 166 -9.25 4.81 18.94
CA LEU A 166 -8.79 5.10 17.59
C LEU A 166 -7.36 5.65 17.61
N ARG A 167 -7.06 6.57 18.55
CA ARG A 167 -5.70 7.09 18.74
C ARG A 167 -4.70 6.04 19.23
N ARG A 168 -5.16 5.06 19.99
CA ARG A 168 -4.34 3.92 20.45
C ARG A 168 -4.26 2.79 19.45
N ARG A 169 -5.11 2.78 18.41
CA ARG A 169 -4.99 1.77 17.35
C ARG A 169 -3.66 1.96 16.64
N PRO A 170 -2.86 0.90 16.52
CA PRO A 170 -1.72 0.98 15.62
C PRO A 170 -2.21 1.36 14.21
N PRO A 171 -1.45 2.14 13.46
CA PRO A 171 -1.80 2.49 12.09
C PRO A 171 -2.17 1.23 11.31
N ARG A 172 -3.15 1.36 10.38
CA ARG A 172 -3.57 0.24 9.53
C ARG A 172 -2.34 -0.29 8.80
N ARG A 173 -1.98 -1.53 9.08
CA ARG A 173 -0.84 -2.16 8.43
C ARG A 173 -1.27 -2.71 7.07
N MET A 174 -0.49 -2.40 6.05
CA MET A 174 -0.63 -2.95 4.70
C MET A 174 0.04 -4.32 4.62
N ARG A 175 -0.41 -5.18 3.73
CA ARG A 175 0.33 -6.39 3.36
C ARG A 175 1.55 -6.02 2.52
N ILE A 176 2.62 -6.81 2.61
CA ILE A 176 3.87 -6.51 1.91
C ILE A 176 3.68 -6.32 0.39
N GLY A 177 2.80 -7.09 -0.26
CA GLY A 177 2.54 -6.94 -1.69
C GLY A 177 1.92 -5.59 -2.05
N GLU A 178 0.98 -5.08 -1.22
CA GLU A 178 0.39 -3.74 -1.37
C GLU A 178 1.44 -2.66 -1.11
N ALA A 179 2.22 -2.83 -0.03
CA ALA A 179 3.25 -1.88 0.39
C ALA A 179 4.37 -1.76 -0.66
N HIS A 180 4.80 -2.87 -1.26
CA HIS A 180 5.81 -2.86 -2.32
C HIS A 180 5.35 -2.13 -3.58
N GLY A 181 4.12 -2.38 -4.02
CA GLY A 181 3.54 -1.68 -5.17
C GLY A 181 3.47 -0.17 -4.95
N LEU A 182 2.97 0.24 -3.77
CA LEU A 182 2.88 1.64 -3.41
C LEU A 182 4.26 2.30 -3.21
N ALA A 183 5.20 1.60 -2.57
CA ALA A 183 6.57 2.11 -2.39
C ALA A 183 7.28 2.34 -3.72
N ALA A 184 7.08 1.46 -4.71
CA ALA A 184 7.61 1.64 -6.05
C ALA A 184 7.02 2.88 -6.76
N GLN A 185 5.71 3.12 -6.62
CA GLN A 185 5.06 4.31 -7.17
C GLN A 185 5.58 5.59 -6.51
N VAL A 186 5.71 5.59 -5.17
CA VAL A 186 6.27 6.72 -4.41
C VAL A 186 7.72 6.97 -4.79
N ALA A 187 8.54 5.94 -4.92
CA ALA A 187 9.93 6.08 -5.35
C ALA A 187 10.01 6.72 -6.75
N THR A 188 9.23 6.24 -7.71
CA THR A 188 9.16 6.82 -9.07
C THR A 188 8.71 8.28 -9.05
N LEU A 189 7.71 8.62 -8.21
CA LEU A 189 7.26 10.01 -8.05
C LEU A 189 8.38 10.91 -7.55
N ILE A 190 9.12 10.48 -6.52
CA ILE A 190 10.20 11.27 -5.92
C ILE A 190 11.42 11.34 -6.84
N GLU A 191 11.75 10.26 -7.56
CA GLU A 191 12.84 10.24 -8.55
C GLU A 191 12.64 11.27 -9.68
N ALA A 192 11.39 11.57 -10.01
CA ALA A 192 11.05 12.58 -11.01
C ALA A 192 11.18 14.03 -10.51
N LEU A 193 11.39 14.25 -9.21
CA LEU A 193 11.53 15.61 -8.65
C LEU A 193 12.89 16.23 -8.96
N PRO A 194 12.98 17.57 -9.01
CA PRO A 194 14.25 18.24 -9.22
C PRO A 194 15.26 17.97 -8.10
N ASP A 195 16.53 17.94 -8.46
CA ASP A 195 17.68 17.79 -7.56
C ASP A 195 17.73 16.42 -6.82
N VAL A 196 16.92 15.44 -7.21
CA VAL A 196 16.98 14.05 -6.73
C VAL A 196 17.97 13.26 -7.58
N ARG A 197 18.91 12.56 -6.93
CA ARG A 197 19.88 11.67 -7.59
C ARG A 197 19.43 10.21 -7.58
N SER A 198 18.96 9.75 -6.44
CA SER A 198 18.45 8.40 -6.27
C SER A 198 17.45 8.35 -5.13
N VAL A 199 16.57 7.34 -5.17
CA VAL A 199 15.60 7.05 -4.13
C VAL A 199 15.74 5.60 -3.71
N THR A 200 15.76 5.35 -2.41
CA THR A 200 15.82 3.99 -1.87
C THR A 200 14.71 3.79 -0.84
N VAL A 201 13.86 2.80 -1.08
CA VAL A 201 12.88 2.35 -0.09
C VAL A 201 13.62 1.67 1.05
N ALA A 202 13.26 2.01 2.29
CA ALA A 202 13.89 1.53 3.51
C ALA A 202 12.86 0.85 4.44
N GLY A 203 13.10 0.85 5.73
CA GLY A 203 12.19 0.40 6.76
C GLY A 203 11.74 -1.05 6.63
N SER A 204 10.52 -1.28 7.09
CA SER A 204 9.92 -2.61 7.11
C SER A 204 9.63 -3.20 5.70
N VAL A 205 9.46 -2.35 4.69
CA VAL A 205 9.32 -2.77 3.29
C VAL A 205 10.61 -3.42 2.79
N ARG A 206 11.76 -2.76 3.01
CA ARG A 206 13.06 -3.29 2.57
C ARG A 206 13.44 -4.58 3.29
N ARG A 207 12.98 -4.75 4.54
CA ARG A 207 13.18 -5.98 5.31
C ARG A 207 12.18 -7.09 4.98
N TRP A 208 11.30 -6.91 3.99
CA TRP A 208 10.27 -7.87 3.58
C TRP A 208 9.36 -8.32 4.74
N ARG A 209 8.97 -7.38 5.62
CA ARG A 209 8.01 -7.70 6.70
C ARG A 209 6.64 -8.03 6.11
N GLU A 210 5.99 -9.06 6.63
CA GLU A 210 4.65 -9.50 6.16
C GLU A 210 3.63 -8.37 6.13
N THR A 211 3.74 -7.43 7.06
CA THR A 211 2.91 -6.23 7.15
C THR A 211 3.74 -4.98 7.41
N VAL A 212 3.31 -3.88 6.82
CA VAL A 212 3.97 -2.57 6.84
C VAL A 212 3.02 -1.52 7.40
N GLY A 213 3.46 -0.68 8.33
CA GLY A 213 2.65 0.39 8.94
C GLY A 213 2.78 1.72 8.19
N ASP A 214 3.99 2.06 7.82
CA ASP A 214 4.44 3.29 7.19
C ASP A 214 5.44 2.98 6.08
N LEU A 215 5.69 3.94 5.21
CA LEU A 215 6.74 3.84 4.20
C LEU A 215 7.91 4.71 4.60
N ASP A 216 9.11 4.15 4.57
CA ASP A 216 10.36 4.86 4.78
C ASP A 216 11.09 5.00 3.44
N VAL A 217 11.47 6.23 3.08
CA VAL A 217 12.19 6.51 1.83
C VAL A 217 13.39 7.40 2.10
N LEU A 218 14.54 6.97 1.60
CA LEU A 218 15.78 7.73 1.59
C LEU A 218 15.98 8.37 0.22
N VAL A 219 16.29 9.67 0.20
CA VAL A 219 16.47 10.45 -1.02
C VAL A 219 17.85 11.07 -1.04
N GLU A 220 18.66 10.69 -2.01
CA GLU A 220 19.96 11.28 -2.22
C GLU A 220 19.81 12.62 -2.94
N THR A 221 20.14 13.72 -2.23
CA THR A 221 20.02 15.08 -2.75
C THR A 221 20.99 16.03 -2.06
N THR A 222 21.39 17.08 -2.77
CA THR A 222 22.13 18.23 -2.19
C THR A 222 21.20 19.39 -1.85
N GLN A 223 19.90 19.28 -2.15
CA GLN A 223 18.91 20.37 -2.02
C GLN A 223 17.63 19.86 -1.32
N PRO A 224 17.71 19.43 -0.04
CA PRO A 224 16.58 18.80 0.64
C PRO A 224 15.34 19.69 0.71
N GLU A 225 15.50 20.98 0.97
CA GLU A 225 14.39 21.92 1.07
C GLU A 225 13.63 22.06 -0.25
N ARG A 226 14.36 22.21 -1.37
CA ARG A 226 13.75 22.31 -2.71
C ARG A 226 13.04 21.02 -3.12
N MET A 227 13.63 19.88 -2.81
CA MET A 227 13.02 18.58 -3.04
C MET A 227 11.70 18.44 -2.26
N LEU A 228 11.69 18.81 -0.96
CA LEU A 228 10.48 18.75 -0.14
C LEU A 228 9.41 19.76 -0.58
N GLU A 229 9.81 20.96 -1.04
CA GLU A 229 8.87 21.90 -1.64
C GLU A 229 8.25 21.35 -2.93
N ALA A 230 9.06 20.75 -3.80
CA ALA A 230 8.57 20.10 -5.02
C ALA A 230 7.63 18.92 -4.70
N LEU A 231 7.97 18.12 -3.70
CA LEU A 231 7.13 17.01 -3.25
C LEU A 231 5.77 17.52 -2.72
N ARG A 232 5.77 18.59 -1.94
CA ARG A 232 4.54 19.24 -1.43
C ARG A 232 3.63 19.75 -2.55
N ALA A 233 4.20 20.12 -3.68
CA ALA A 233 3.45 20.64 -4.83
C ALA A 233 2.81 19.54 -5.69
N THR A 234 3.08 18.26 -5.40
CA THR A 234 2.50 17.14 -6.15
C THR A 234 1.05 16.88 -5.71
N ASP A 235 0.22 16.42 -6.64
CA ASP A 235 -1.19 16.06 -6.36
C ASP A 235 -1.33 14.80 -5.49
N ALA A 236 -0.27 14.02 -5.32
CA ALA A 236 -0.24 12.81 -4.50
C ALA A 236 -0.07 13.09 -3.00
N VAL A 237 0.27 14.34 -2.63
CA VAL A 237 0.60 14.74 -1.27
C VAL A 237 -0.48 15.65 -0.70
N GLU A 238 -1.04 15.25 0.44
CA GLU A 238 -2.01 16.05 1.21
C GLU A 238 -1.29 17.07 2.11
N ALA A 239 -0.23 16.62 2.80
CA ALA A 239 0.55 17.46 3.71
C ALA A 239 2.00 16.99 3.81
N VAL A 240 2.92 17.94 4.03
CA VAL A 240 4.32 17.69 4.39
C VAL A 240 4.58 18.38 5.73
N GLU A 241 4.85 17.60 6.75
CA GLU A 241 5.15 18.06 8.11
C GLU A 241 6.64 17.89 8.40
N PRO A 242 7.27 18.78 9.18
CA PRO A 242 8.64 18.55 9.64
C PRO A 242 8.74 17.23 10.40
N GLY A 243 9.79 16.46 10.15
CA GLY A 243 10.01 15.21 10.86
C GLY A 243 10.11 15.41 12.38
N ALA A 244 9.70 14.44 13.18
CA ALA A 244 9.55 14.50 14.63
C ALA A 244 10.80 14.96 15.41
N ARG A 245 12.00 14.90 14.83
CA ARG A 245 13.26 15.34 15.43
C ARG A 245 13.76 16.70 14.92
N GLY A 246 12.98 17.37 14.06
CA GLY A 246 13.35 18.63 13.43
C GLY A 246 14.54 18.47 12.45
N GLY A 247 14.66 19.37 11.50
CA GLY A 247 15.69 19.37 10.46
C GLY A 247 15.09 19.56 9.09
N ALA A 248 15.80 20.23 8.20
CA ALA A 248 15.38 20.43 6.82
C ALA A 248 15.56 19.15 5.96
N ASP A 249 16.19 18.14 6.51
CA ASP A 249 16.54 16.87 5.89
C ASP A 249 15.50 15.76 6.12
N ARG A 250 14.44 16.02 6.93
CA ARG A 250 13.39 15.05 7.27
C ARG A 250 12.00 15.62 7.14
N ALA A 251 11.10 14.84 6.60
CA ALA A 251 9.68 15.15 6.58
C ALA A 251 8.81 13.91 6.75
N THR A 252 7.72 14.08 7.46
CA THR A 252 6.60 13.14 7.45
C THR A 252 5.58 13.65 6.44
N VAL A 253 5.28 12.84 5.46
CA VAL A 253 4.41 13.17 4.33
C VAL A 253 3.13 12.36 4.45
N ARG A 254 2.01 13.04 4.35
CA ARG A 254 0.70 12.40 4.23
C ARG A 254 0.32 12.30 2.78
N LEU A 255 0.19 11.08 2.30
CA LEU A 255 -0.26 10.81 0.94
C LEU A 255 -1.79 10.88 0.86
N VAL A 256 -2.31 11.35 -0.27
CA VAL A 256 -3.75 11.32 -0.56
C VAL A 256 -4.20 9.87 -0.63
N ASP A 257 -5.15 9.48 0.21
CA ASP A 257 -5.69 8.11 0.32
C ASP A 257 -4.61 7.03 0.60
N GLY A 258 -3.44 7.41 1.14
CA GLY A 258 -2.30 6.54 1.38
C GLY A 258 -1.85 6.46 2.84
N PRO A 259 -0.84 5.64 3.12
CA PRO A 259 -0.19 5.58 4.42
C PRO A 259 0.68 6.82 4.65
N GLN A 260 1.17 6.97 5.88
CA GLN A 260 2.24 7.89 6.18
C GLN A 260 3.51 7.47 5.43
N LEU A 261 4.22 8.47 4.90
CA LEU A 261 5.52 8.33 4.25
C LEU A 261 6.54 9.17 5.01
N ASP A 262 7.57 8.54 5.52
CA ASP A 262 8.70 9.23 6.13
C ASP A 262 9.83 9.38 5.10
N VAL A 263 10.14 10.64 4.77
CA VAL A 263 11.17 11.00 3.80
C VAL A 263 12.40 11.52 4.54
N MET A 264 13.56 10.95 4.23
CA MET A 264 14.85 11.40 4.71
C MET A 264 15.76 11.73 3.54
N ALA A 265 16.21 12.99 3.49
CA ALA A 265 17.26 13.39 2.58
C ALA A 265 18.64 13.00 3.12
N MET A 266 19.50 12.50 2.27
CA MET A 266 20.88 12.17 2.59
C MET A 266 21.85 12.79 1.57
N PRO A 267 23.09 13.17 2.00
CA PRO A 267 24.10 13.65 1.09
C PRO A 267 24.55 12.56 0.11
N PRO A 268 24.92 12.95 -1.12
CA PRO A 268 25.46 12.03 -2.10
C PRO A 268 26.74 11.34 -1.62
N GLY A 269 26.79 10.01 -1.78
CA GLY A 269 27.95 9.19 -1.42
C GLY A 269 28.08 8.86 0.06
N GLU A 270 27.06 9.14 0.89
CA GLU A 270 27.03 8.86 2.32
C GLU A 270 25.91 7.89 2.72
N SER A 271 25.41 7.11 1.77
CA SER A 271 24.19 6.30 1.97
C SER A 271 24.33 5.17 3.00
N GLY A 272 25.54 4.67 3.26
CA GLY A 272 25.76 3.48 4.08
C GLY A 272 25.12 3.53 5.48
N SER A 273 25.47 4.55 6.27
CA SER A 273 24.94 4.70 7.62
C SER A 273 23.44 5.07 7.64
N TYR A 274 23.00 5.88 6.67
CA TYR A 274 21.59 6.22 6.51
C TYR A 274 20.75 4.99 6.20
N LEU A 275 21.17 4.16 5.24
CA LEU A 275 20.47 2.94 4.85
C LEU A 275 20.38 1.95 6.00
N VAL A 276 21.46 1.70 6.73
CA VAL A 276 21.44 0.82 7.90
C VAL A 276 20.45 1.35 8.94
N HIS A 277 20.54 2.64 9.28
CA HIS A 277 19.71 3.24 10.31
C HIS A 277 18.21 3.17 9.96
N PHE A 278 17.84 3.58 8.75
CA PHE A 278 16.44 3.66 8.31
C PHE A 278 15.88 2.32 7.85
N THR A 279 16.70 1.38 7.42
CA THR A 279 16.27 0.02 7.18
C THR A 279 15.87 -0.66 8.50
N GLY A 280 16.61 -0.42 9.59
CA GLY A 280 16.35 -1.02 10.89
C GLY A 280 16.69 -2.53 10.90
N SER A 281 16.09 -3.30 11.77
CA SER A 281 15.07 -2.94 12.78
C SER A 281 15.65 -2.06 13.90
N ALA A 282 14.78 -1.63 14.81
CA ALA A 282 15.26 -0.93 16.02
C ALA A 282 16.23 -1.79 16.84
N GLU A 283 15.91 -3.08 17.01
CA GLU A 283 16.70 -4.08 17.71
C GLU A 283 18.04 -4.29 17.03
N HIS A 284 18.04 -4.42 15.70
CA HIS A 284 19.26 -4.53 14.90
C HIS A 284 20.17 -3.31 15.09
N ASN A 285 19.59 -2.10 14.99
CA ASN A 285 20.32 -0.85 15.18
C ASN A 285 20.91 -0.71 16.59
N VAL A 286 20.19 -1.21 17.62
CA VAL A 286 20.72 -1.24 19.00
C VAL A 286 21.91 -2.18 19.09
N ALA A 287 21.83 -3.38 18.55
CA ALA A 287 22.92 -4.35 18.56
C ALA A 287 24.16 -3.83 17.79
N LEU A 288 23.93 -3.19 16.63
CA LEU A 288 25.02 -2.62 15.82
C LEU A 288 25.69 -1.43 16.51
N ARG A 289 24.91 -0.57 17.21
CA ARG A 289 25.47 0.51 18.05
C ARG A 289 26.26 -0.03 19.23
N HIS A 290 25.86 -1.15 19.82
CA HIS A 290 26.61 -1.83 20.86
C HIS A 290 27.96 -2.30 20.32
N ARG A 291 27.98 -2.97 19.17
CA ARG A 291 29.21 -3.39 18.47
C ARG A 291 30.14 -2.21 18.16
N ALA A 292 29.58 -1.08 17.69
CA ALA A 292 30.37 0.13 17.43
C ALA A 292 31.02 0.66 18.72
N ARG A 293 30.27 0.69 19.85
CA ARG A 293 30.80 1.15 21.14
C ARG A 293 31.92 0.27 21.69
N GLU A 294 31.81 -1.04 21.54
CA GLU A 294 32.89 -1.99 21.92
C GLU A 294 34.20 -1.70 21.19
N ARG A 295 34.11 -1.05 20.01
CA ARG A 295 35.27 -0.64 19.20
C ARG A 295 35.67 0.83 19.36
N GLY A 296 35.08 1.52 20.33
CA GLY A 296 35.39 2.91 20.61
C GLY A 296 34.68 3.94 19.74
N TRP A 297 33.53 3.54 19.08
CA TRP A 297 32.79 4.40 18.17
C TRP A 297 31.36 4.63 18.60
N SER A 298 30.82 5.81 18.32
CA SER A 298 29.39 6.14 18.41
C SER A 298 28.77 6.11 17.00
N LEU A 299 27.77 5.26 16.78
CA LEU A 299 27.08 5.11 15.48
C LEU A 299 25.78 5.89 15.48
N SER A 300 25.62 6.75 14.48
CA SER A 300 24.37 7.45 14.13
C SER A 300 24.04 7.25 12.66
N GLU A 301 22.91 7.82 12.21
CA GLU A 301 22.57 7.87 10.79
C GLU A 301 23.60 8.61 9.93
N ARG A 302 24.33 9.52 10.52
CA ARG A 302 25.35 10.36 9.84
C ARG A 302 26.72 9.71 9.78
N GLY A 303 26.91 8.54 10.38
CA GLY A 303 28.19 7.84 10.40
C GLY A 303 28.69 7.53 11.81
N LEU A 304 29.97 7.24 11.89
CA LEU A 304 30.69 6.85 13.09
C LEU A 304 31.57 8.00 13.60
N VAL A 305 31.46 8.32 14.90
CA VAL A 305 32.27 9.31 15.57
C VAL A 305 33.06 8.61 16.70
N PRO A 306 34.38 8.87 16.90
CA PRO A 306 35.13 8.31 18.01
C PRO A 306 34.51 8.68 19.37
N LEU A 307 34.48 7.77 20.33
CA LEU A 307 33.93 8.04 21.68
C LEU A 307 34.80 8.98 22.51
N ASP A 308 36.09 9.09 22.19
CA ASP A 308 37.05 9.95 22.84
C ASP A 308 37.14 11.37 22.23
N ASP A 309 36.54 11.58 21.07
CA ASP A 309 36.42 12.89 20.41
C ASP A 309 35.06 13.09 19.74
N GLU A 310 34.07 13.48 20.51
CA GLU A 310 32.72 13.77 20.03
C GLU A 310 32.63 14.95 19.04
N THR A 311 33.71 15.73 18.91
CA THR A 311 33.77 16.87 17.99
C THR A 311 34.32 16.50 16.62
N ALA A 312 34.86 15.30 16.46
CA ALA A 312 35.33 14.79 15.18
C ALA A 312 34.23 14.73 14.12
N ALA A 313 34.60 15.00 12.87
CA ALA A 313 33.70 14.80 11.77
C ALA A 313 33.31 13.30 11.67
N PRO A 314 32.04 12.98 11.40
CA PRO A 314 31.64 11.60 11.23
C PRO A 314 32.38 10.90 10.07
N THR A 315 32.84 9.68 10.32
CA THR A 315 33.28 8.79 9.26
C THR A 315 32.05 8.28 8.52
N THR A 316 31.92 8.62 7.24
CA THR A 316 30.79 8.27 6.36
C THR A 316 31.15 7.11 5.45
N PHE A 317 30.14 6.44 4.91
CA PHE A 317 30.28 5.26 4.05
C PHE A 317 29.39 5.39 2.82
N ALA A 318 29.93 5.05 1.66
CA ALA A 318 29.19 5.10 0.40
C ALA A 318 28.06 4.06 0.33
N ASP A 319 28.22 2.94 1.04
CA ASP A 319 27.27 1.83 1.10
C ASP A 319 27.28 1.14 2.48
N GLU A 320 26.35 0.23 2.68
CA GLU A 320 26.21 -0.51 3.93
C GLU A 320 27.38 -1.48 4.15
N ALA A 321 27.89 -2.09 3.06
CA ALA A 321 29.01 -3.03 3.13
C ALA A 321 30.26 -2.37 3.75
N GLY A 322 30.55 -1.12 3.39
CA GLY A 322 31.63 -0.33 3.98
C GLY A 322 31.48 -0.10 5.48
N LEU A 323 30.24 0.18 5.94
CA LEU A 323 29.96 0.32 7.37
C LEU A 323 30.14 -1.00 8.13
N TYR A 324 29.61 -2.11 7.61
CA TYR A 324 29.76 -3.42 8.24
C TYR A 324 31.23 -3.86 8.26
N ALA A 325 31.95 -3.67 7.16
CA ALA A 325 33.39 -3.99 7.09
C ALA A 325 34.22 -3.19 8.09
N PHE A 326 33.89 -1.89 8.30
CA PHE A 326 34.56 -1.06 9.30
C PHE A 326 34.38 -1.59 10.73
N LEU A 327 33.23 -2.24 11.00
CA LEU A 327 32.93 -2.87 12.27
C LEU A 327 33.41 -4.34 12.37
N ASP A 328 34.19 -4.82 11.37
CA ASP A 328 34.63 -6.21 11.19
C ASP A 328 33.45 -7.20 11.22
N LEU A 329 32.40 -6.88 10.48
CA LEU A 329 31.21 -7.72 10.32
C LEU A 329 31.00 -8.04 8.85
N ALA A 330 30.49 -9.22 8.55
CA ALA A 330 29.87 -9.49 7.26
C ALA A 330 28.59 -8.64 7.14
N GLU A 331 28.33 -8.12 5.92
CA GLU A 331 27.10 -7.37 5.68
C GLU A 331 25.86 -8.23 5.97
N VAL A 332 24.96 -7.74 6.81
CA VAL A 332 23.72 -8.42 7.14
C VAL A 332 22.66 -8.03 6.11
N PRO A 333 22.08 -8.97 5.35
CA PRO A 333 20.96 -8.70 4.46
C PRO A 333 19.78 -8.06 5.21
N PRO A 334 19.07 -7.08 4.61
CA PRO A 334 17.93 -6.41 5.24
C PRO A 334 16.89 -7.38 5.84
N GLU A 335 16.60 -8.47 5.16
CA GLU A 335 15.62 -9.49 5.56
C GLU A 335 15.98 -10.19 6.90
N LEU A 336 17.25 -10.17 7.28
CA LEU A 336 17.72 -10.79 8.53
C LEU A 336 17.80 -9.80 9.70
N ARG A 337 17.63 -8.49 9.49
CA ARG A 337 17.84 -7.43 10.49
C ARG A 337 16.67 -7.32 11.47
N GLU A 338 16.42 -8.34 12.27
CA GLU A 338 15.28 -8.41 13.19
C GLU A 338 15.68 -8.68 14.66
N GLY A 339 16.95 -8.48 15.02
CA GLY A 339 17.45 -8.67 16.37
C GLY A 339 17.43 -10.13 16.84
N ARG A 340 17.71 -11.08 15.95
CA ARG A 340 17.65 -12.53 16.20
C ARG A 340 19.02 -13.19 16.26
N GLY A 341 20.07 -12.43 16.56
CA GLY A 341 21.44 -12.93 16.63
C GLY A 341 22.21 -12.78 15.32
N GLU A 342 21.70 -11.95 14.38
CA GLU A 342 22.34 -11.73 13.09
C GLU A 342 23.67 -10.99 13.19
N ILE A 343 23.90 -10.17 14.24
CA ILE A 343 25.18 -9.48 14.45
C ILE A 343 26.25 -10.49 14.87
N GLU A 344 25.93 -11.39 15.79
CA GLU A 344 26.82 -12.49 16.20
C GLU A 344 27.11 -13.45 15.05
N ALA A 345 26.09 -13.73 14.22
CA ALA A 345 26.27 -14.57 13.02
C ALA A 345 27.16 -13.87 11.98
N ALA A 346 27.05 -12.54 11.82
CA ALA A 346 27.90 -11.75 10.94
C ALA A 346 29.36 -11.73 11.41
N ASP A 347 29.59 -11.61 12.72
CA ASP A 347 30.91 -11.67 13.34
C ASP A 347 31.57 -13.07 13.16
N ALA A 348 30.77 -14.13 13.32
CA ALA A 348 31.20 -15.51 13.18
C ALA A 348 31.30 -16.01 11.73
N GLY A 349 30.84 -15.22 10.74
CA GLY A 349 30.78 -15.65 9.34
C GLY A 349 29.77 -16.79 9.07
N THR A 350 28.70 -16.88 9.87
CA THR A 350 27.69 -17.94 9.83
C THR A 350 26.31 -17.46 9.37
N LEU A 351 26.23 -16.28 8.75
CA LEU A 351 24.98 -15.79 8.16
C LEU A 351 24.42 -16.80 7.15
N PRO A 352 23.10 -17.06 7.16
CA PRO A 352 22.49 -17.93 6.19
C PRO A 352 22.52 -17.32 4.80
N GLN A 353 22.74 -18.17 3.79
CA GLN A 353 22.55 -17.74 2.41
C GLN A 353 21.05 -17.70 2.10
N LEU A 354 20.53 -16.52 1.79
CA LEU A 354 19.13 -16.33 1.43
C LEU A 354 18.85 -16.80 0.01
N VAL A 355 17.65 -17.35 -0.19
CA VAL A 355 17.15 -17.68 -1.53
C VAL A 355 16.93 -16.41 -2.33
N ARG A 356 17.41 -16.37 -3.56
CA ARG A 356 17.26 -15.28 -4.51
C ARG A 356 16.31 -15.66 -5.65
N ARG A 357 15.84 -14.67 -6.40
CA ARG A 357 14.96 -14.92 -7.55
C ARG A 357 15.63 -15.84 -8.59
N GLU A 358 16.94 -15.69 -8.76
CA GLU A 358 17.76 -16.49 -9.69
C GLU A 358 17.86 -17.96 -9.28
N ASP A 359 17.69 -18.27 -8.00
CA ASP A 359 17.71 -19.64 -7.47
C ASP A 359 16.40 -20.40 -7.77
N LEU A 360 15.33 -19.67 -8.15
CA LEU A 360 14.04 -20.27 -8.44
C LEU A 360 14.03 -20.89 -9.84
N ARG A 361 14.11 -22.22 -9.93
CA ARG A 361 14.20 -22.96 -11.18
C ARG A 361 12.84 -23.28 -11.80
N GLY A 362 11.76 -23.26 -11.02
CA GLY A 362 10.45 -23.62 -11.54
C GLY A 362 9.31 -23.07 -10.70
N ASP A 363 8.11 -23.16 -11.26
CA ASP A 363 6.83 -22.88 -10.62
C ASP A 363 6.07 -24.21 -10.46
N CYS A 364 5.67 -24.53 -9.23
CA CYS A 364 5.05 -25.81 -8.89
C CYS A 364 3.53 -25.73 -8.77
N HIS A 365 2.90 -24.57 -9.00
CA HIS A 365 1.44 -24.41 -8.86
C HIS A 365 0.92 -23.28 -9.74
N SER A 366 0.34 -23.63 -10.89
CA SER A 366 -0.24 -22.64 -11.80
C SER A 366 -1.51 -23.15 -12.46
N HIS A 367 -2.47 -22.25 -12.72
CA HIS A 367 -3.76 -22.52 -13.35
C HIS A 367 -3.84 -21.79 -14.69
N SER A 368 -4.31 -22.50 -15.71
CA SER A 368 -4.48 -21.95 -17.06
C SER A 368 -5.95 -21.64 -17.35
N HIS A 369 -6.21 -21.02 -18.51
CA HIS A 369 -7.58 -20.79 -19.01
C HIS A 369 -8.39 -22.09 -19.22
N TRP A 370 -7.75 -23.25 -19.10
CA TRP A 370 -8.46 -24.53 -19.14
C TRP A 370 -9.35 -24.74 -17.91
N SER A 371 -8.96 -24.22 -16.75
CA SER A 371 -9.83 -24.20 -15.56
C SER A 371 -10.21 -22.75 -15.19
N ASP A 372 -9.67 -22.19 -14.14
CA ASP A 372 -9.98 -20.87 -13.57
C ASP A 372 -8.84 -19.86 -13.73
N GLY A 373 -7.73 -20.25 -14.36
CA GLY A 373 -6.67 -19.32 -14.75
C GLY A 373 -7.10 -18.45 -15.94
N ARG A 374 -6.39 -17.35 -16.14
CA ARG A 374 -6.74 -16.35 -17.17
C ARG A 374 -6.02 -16.57 -18.49
N GLU A 375 -4.76 -17.04 -18.43
CA GLU A 375 -3.87 -17.03 -19.56
C GLU A 375 -3.83 -18.39 -20.31
N PRO A 376 -3.65 -18.36 -21.64
CA PRO A 376 -3.35 -19.54 -22.43
C PRO A 376 -2.01 -20.17 -22.06
N LEU A 377 -1.89 -21.49 -22.20
CA LEU A 377 -0.66 -22.24 -21.88
C LEU A 377 0.59 -21.66 -22.56
N ALA A 378 0.48 -21.23 -23.82
CA ALA A 378 1.62 -20.68 -24.56
C ALA A 378 2.16 -19.38 -23.91
N VAL A 379 1.23 -18.48 -23.48
CA VAL A 379 1.60 -17.24 -22.79
C VAL A 379 2.27 -17.53 -21.44
N MET A 380 1.73 -18.51 -20.69
CA MET A 380 2.31 -18.92 -19.42
C MET A 380 3.73 -19.47 -19.59
N VAL A 381 3.97 -20.30 -20.58
CA VAL A 381 5.31 -20.84 -20.89
C VAL A 381 6.29 -19.73 -21.30
N GLU A 382 5.85 -18.80 -22.15
CA GLU A 382 6.67 -17.66 -22.57
C GLU A 382 7.06 -16.77 -21.37
N SER A 383 6.11 -16.51 -20.47
CA SER A 383 6.36 -15.76 -19.23
C SER A 383 7.33 -16.50 -18.30
N ALA A 384 7.13 -17.80 -18.09
CA ALA A 384 8.01 -18.62 -17.26
C ALA A 384 9.46 -18.62 -17.82
N ARG A 385 9.61 -18.70 -19.14
CA ARG A 385 10.93 -18.63 -19.80
C ARG A 385 11.58 -17.26 -19.66
N ALA A 386 10.80 -16.19 -19.83
CA ALA A 386 11.28 -14.82 -19.63
C ALA A 386 11.79 -14.61 -18.19
N ASP A 387 11.16 -15.27 -17.21
CA ASP A 387 11.58 -15.30 -15.81
C ASP A 387 12.75 -16.25 -15.51
N GLY A 388 13.31 -16.95 -16.51
CA GLY A 388 14.42 -17.89 -16.35
C GLY A 388 14.02 -19.24 -15.74
N ARG A 389 12.72 -19.60 -15.74
CA ARG A 389 12.25 -20.90 -15.22
C ARG A 389 12.61 -22.05 -16.17
N GLU A 390 13.01 -23.17 -15.60
CA GLU A 390 13.34 -24.40 -16.33
C GLU A 390 12.10 -25.28 -16.53
N TYR A 391 11.12 -25.18 -15.60
CA TYR A 391 9.87 -25.93 -15.68
C TYR A 391 8.70 -25.16 -15.03
N GLN A 392 7.47 -25.57 -15.39
CA GLN A 392 6.24 -25.11 -14.79
C GLN A 392 5.26 -26.28 -14.59
N VAL A 393 4.62 -26.35 -13.44
CA VAL A 393 3.61 -27.40 -13.14
C VAL A 393 2.21 -26.81 -13.30
N LEU A 394 1.43 -27.40 -14.20
CA LEU A 394 0.02 -27.09 -14.35
C LEU A 394 -0.81 -27.86 -13.31
N THR A 395 -1.61 -27.12 -12.57
CA THR A 395 -2.47 -27.66 -11.50
C THR A 395 -3.93 -27.31 -11.74
N ASP A 396 -4.35 -27.27 -13.01
CA ASP A 396 -5.73 -27.01 -13.38
C ASP A 396 -6.71 -27.98 -12.69
N HIS A 397 -7.84 -27.46 -12.24
CA HIS A 397 -8.82 -28.19 -11.48
C HIS A 397 -9.50 -29.31 -12.28
N SER A 398 -9.79 -30.41 -11.62
CA SER A 398 -10.59 -31.51 -12.18
C SER A 398 -12.09 -31.19 -12.08
N GLN A 399 -12.91 -31.99 -12.76
CA GLN A 399 -14.37 -31.84 -12.78
C GLN A 399 -15.05 -31.88 -11.40
N SER A 400 -14.35 -32.32 -10.35
CA SER A 400 -14.86 -32.31 -8.98
C SER A 400 -15.05 -30.88 -8.45
N LEU A 401 -14.33 -29.90 -9.01
CA LEU A 401 -14.46 -28.47 -8.67
C LEU A 401 -15.17 -27.73 -9.79
N THR A 402 -16.50 -27.76 -9.78
CA THR A 402 -17.35 -27.17 -10.83
C THR A 402 -17.24 -25.66 -10.90
N ILE A 403 -17.06 -24.97 -9.75
CA ILE A 403 -16.95 -23.52 -9.66
C ILE A 403 -15.70 -22.98 -10.38
N ALA A 404 -14.65 -23.80 -10.46
CA ALA A 404 -13.40 -23.45 -11.14
C ALA A 404 -13.36 -23.95 -12.61
N ASN A 405 -14.50 -24.25 -13.23
CA ASN A 405 -14.57 -24.83 -14.58
C ASN A 405 -13.69 -26.08 -14.75
N GLY A 406 -13.65 -26.92 -13.72
CA GLY A 406 -12.75 -28.08 -13.65
C GLY A 406 -12.86 -29.03 -14.85
N LEU A 407 -11.73 -29.61 -15.24
CA LEU A 407 -11.58 -30.39 -16.46
C LEU A 407 -12.24 -31.76 -16.37
N SER A 408 -13.14 -32.06 -17.33
CA SER A 408 -13.60 -33.43 -17.55
C SER A 408 -12.45 -34.31 -18.04
N PRO A 409 -12.56 -35.66 -17.96
CA PRO A 409 -11.54 -36.57 -18.48
C PRO A 409 -11.19 -36.35 -19.95
N ALA A 410 -12.15 -35.90 -20.75
CA ALA A 410 -11.90 -35.57 -22.16
C ALA A 410 -11.06 -34.29 -22.30
N ARG A 411 -11.36 -33.25 -21.50
CA ARG A 411 -10.60 -31.97 -21.46
C ARG A 411 -9.20 -32.20 -20.93
N VAL A 412 -8.98 -33.02 -19.90
CA VAL A 412 -7.65 -33.39 -19.41
C VAL A 412 -6.83 -34.02 -20.53
N ARG A 413 -7.41 -34.96 -21.33
CA ARG A 413 -6.68 -35.54 -22.45
C ARG A 413 -6.36 -34.52 -23.55
N ALA A 414 -7.24 -33.59 -23.81
CA ALA A 414 -6.98 -32.51 -24.76
C ALA A 414 -5.89 -31.55 -24.28
N GLN A 415 -5.95 -31.14 -23.00
CA GLN A 415 -4.91 -30.32 -22.39
C GLN A 415 -3.56 -31.02 -22.43
N ARG A 416 -3.53 -32.33 -22.14
CA ARG A 416 -2.28 -33.11 -22.19
C ARG A 416 -1.62 -33.05 -23.56
N ARG A 417 -2.40 -33.18 -24.66
CA ARG A 417 -1.85 -33.03 -26.02
C ARG A 417 -1.28 -31.63 -26.26
N ALA A 418 -2.02 -30.60 -25.83
CA ALA A 418 -1.54 -29.21 -25.95
C ALA A 418 -0.26 -28.96 -25.17
N VAL A 419 -0.11 -29.58 -24.00
CA VAL A 419 1.15 -29.51 -23.21
C VAL A 419 2.28 -30.26 -23.92
N ASP A 420 2.01 -31.43 -24.48
CA ASP A 420 3.02 -32.21 -25.22
C ASP A 420 3.51 -31.42 -26.45
N GLU A 421 2.62 -30.78 -27.23
CA GLU A 421 2.94 -29.91 -28.36
C GLU A 421 3.78 -28.69 -27.94
N LEU A 422 3.47 -28.07 -26.78
CA LEU A 422 4.26 -26.95 -26.26
C LEU A 422 5.64 -27.40 -25.80
N ASN A 423 5.77 -28.55 -25.14
CA ASN A 423 7.04 -29.09 -24.70
C ASN A 423 7.98 -29.44 -25.88
N GLU A 424 7.41 -29.82 -27.05
CA GLU A 424 8.20 -30.00 -28.28
C GLU A 424 8.74 -28.68 -28.85
N ARG A 425 7.99 -27.58 -28.64
CA ARG A 425 8.35 -26.25 -29.18
C ARG A 425 9.27 -25.44 -28.27
N PHE A 426 9.21 -25.66 -26.96
CA PHE A 426 9.89 -24.85 -25.96
C PHE A 426 10.84 -25.72 -25.14
N THR A 427 11.96 -25.12 -24.74
CA THR A 427 12.94 -25.76 -23.85
C THR A 427 12.50 -25.79 -22.40
N THR A 428 11.52 -24.93 -22.02
CA THR A 428 10.88 -24.96 -20.70
C THR A 428 9.89 -26.11 -20.64
N TRP A 429 9.99 -26.94 -19.62
CA TRP A 429 9.21 -28.14 -19.49
C TRP A 429 7.92 -27.89 -18.68
N LEU A 430 6.75 -28.22 -19.25
CA LEU A 430 5.47 -28.23 -18.55
C LEU A 430 5.27 -29.61 -17.92
N ALA A 431 5.31 -29.68 -16.60
CA ALA A 431 4.94 -30.87 -15.84
C ALA A 431 3.42 -30.89 -15.55
N LYS A 432 2.87 -32.08 -15.44
CA LYS A 432 1.44 -32.38 -15.22
C LYS A 432 1.21 -32.96 -13.85
#